data_7ec02d03b15ce02806a46146d21075a7
#
_entry.id   7ec02d03b15ce02806a46146d21075a7
#
_cell.length_a   1.000
_cell.length_b   1.000
_cell.length_c   1.000
_cell.angle_alpha   90.00
_cell.angle_beta   90.00
_cell.angle_gamma   90.00
#
_symmetry.space_group_name_H-M   'P 1'
#
loop_
_entity.id
_entity.type
_entity.pdbx_description
1 polymer ?
#
loop_
_entity_poly.entity_id
_entity_poly.type
_entity_poly.pdbx_seq_one_letter_code
_entity_poly.pdbx_strand_id
1 'polypeptide(L)'
;MKALFNDGHVDEIPKDEELHVIRHSAAHILAQAVKRLYPEADFAYGPATDNGFYYDIELPEGTKLSEEDFPAIEAEMRKIVRENLKFETYELPREQAIAHMAERGEKYKVEHIDDLPEDARITFYRQGEYVDMCVGPHILYTKALKAFKLTGVSGAYCADQIGRASCRERV
;
A
#
# COMPACT_ATOMS: atom_id res chain seq x y z
N MET A 1 19.95 -4.14 -7.40
CA MET A 1 19.40 -3.97 -6.03
C MET A 1 18.81 -5.29 -5.54
N LYS A 2 18.85 -5.56 -4.22
CA LYS A 2 18.16 -6.73 -3.67
C LYS A 2 16.71 -6.39 -3.30
N ALA A 3 15.81 -7.35 -3.53
CA ALA A 3 14.39 -7.25 -3.20
C ALA A 3 13.92 -8.44 -2.36
N LEU A 4 12.85 -8.22 -1.57
CA LEU A 4 12.16 -9.24 -0.80
C LEU A 4 10.96 -9.75 -1.60
N PHE A 5 10.97 -11.05 -1.90
CA PHE A 5 9.90 -11.73 -2.62
C PHE A 5 8.84 -12.32 -1.66
N ASN A 6 7.66 -12.64 -2.20
CA ASN A 6 6.50 -13.04 -1.41
C ASN A 6 6.62 -14.41 -0.71
N ASP A 7 7.60 -15.22 -1.08
CA ASP A 7 7.97 -16.48 -0.40
C ASP A 7 9.02 -16.29 0.71
N GLY A 8 9.45 -15.04 0.93
CA GLY A 8 10.44 -14.66 1.94
C GLY A 8 11.88 -14.69 1.50
N HIS A 9 12.20 -15.16 0.28
CA HIS A 9 13.58 -15.11 -0.19
C HIS A 9 13.97 -13.69 -0.61
N VAL A 10 15.27 -13.43 -0.55
CA VAL A 10 15.88 -12.18 -0.96
C VAL A 10 16.84 -12.46 -2.10
N ASP A 11 16.65 -11.80 -3.23
CA ASP A 11 17.54 -11.95 -4.40
C ASP A 11 17.78 -10.61 -5.10
N GLU A 12 18.74 -10.60 -5.99
CA GLU A 12 19.02 -9.46 -6.86
C GLU A 12 18.00 -9.39 -7.98
N ILE A 13 17.48 -8.19 -8.22
CA ILE A 13 16.57 -7.94 -9.34
C ILE A 13 17.30 -7.23 -10.48
N PRO A 14 16.85 -7.43 -11.73
CA PRO A 14 17.37 -6.72 -12.89
C PRO A 14 17.30 -5.20 -12.70
N LYS A 15 18.25 -4.48 -13.28
CA LYS A 15 18.37 -3.04 -13.10
C LYS A 15 17.15 -2.26 -13.63
N ASP A 16 16.55 -2.75 -14.68
CA ASP A 16 15.33 -2.20 -15.30
C ASP A 16 14.07 -2.41 -14.45
N GLU A 17 14.05 -3.39 -13.55
CA GLU A 17 12.96 -3.64 -12.60
C GLU A 17 13.11 -2.86 -11.28
N GLU A 18 14.32 -2.37 -10.96
CA GLU A 18 14.58 -1.69 -9.68
C GLU A 18 13.61 -0.54 -9.40
N LEU A 19 13.35 0.28 -10.41
CA LEU A 19 12.48 1.44 -10.26
C LEU A 19 11.02 1.05 -10.01
N HIS A 20 10.56 -0.04 -10.63
CA HIS A 20 9.22 -0.58 -10.37
C HIS A 20 9.06 -1.03 -8.91
N VAL A 21 10.04 -1.76 -8.39
CA VAL A 21 10.04 -2.23 -6.99
C VAL A 21 10.09 -1.07 -5.99
N ILE A 22 10.90 -0.04 -6.29
CA ILE A 22 10.98 1.17 -5.47
C ILE A 22 9.63 1.91 -5.47
N ARG A 23 8.98 2.07 -6.62
CA ARG A 23 7.67 2.71 -6.75
C ARG A 23 6.57 1.93 -6.02
N HIS A 24 6.56 0.62 -6.15
CA HIS A 24 5.62 -0.24 -5.43
C HIS A 24 5.77 -0.09 -3.91
N SER A 25 7.01 -0.09 -3.44
CA SER A 25 7.29 0.13 -2.01
C SER A 25 6.99 1.56 -1.55
N ALA A 26 7.15 2.55 -2.42
CA ALA A 26 6.76 3.93 -2.13
C ALA A 26 5.25 4.06 -1.94
N ALA A 27 4.43 3.31 -2.69
CA ALA A 27 2.99 3.25 -2.48
C ALA A 27 2.63 2.72 -1.07
N HIS A 28 3.33 1.68 -0.58
CA HIS A 28 3.15 1.19 0.79
C HIS A 28 3.59 2.22 1.84
N ILE A 29 4.67 2.96 1.60
CA ILE A 29 5.13 4.03 2.50
C ILE A 29 4.14 5.20 2.50
N LEU A 30 3.57 5.55 1.35
CA LEU A 30 2.48 6.53 1.25
C LEU A 30 1.26 6.09 2.07
N ALA A 31 0.81 4.86 1.91
CA ALA A 31 -0.32 4.31 2.65
C ALA A 31 -0.06 4.33 4.17
N GLN A 32 1.12 3.93 4.61
CA GLN A 32 1.52 4.00 6.01
C GLN A 32 1.49 5.43 6.55
N ALA A 33 2.01 6.41 5.80
CA ALA A 33 1.99 7.81 6.18
C ALA A 33 0.57 8.35 6.32
N VAL A 34 -0.29 8.05 5.34
CA VAL A 34 -1.71 8.44 5.39
C VAL A 34 -2.42 7.77 6.57
N LYS A 35 -2.18 6.48 6.82
CA LYS A 35 -2.78 5.77 7.96
C LYS A 35 -2.38 6.37 9.31
N ARG A 36 -1.15 6.85 9.45
CA ARG A 36 -0.70 7.55 10.66
C ARG A 36 -1.41 8.89 10.87
N LEU A 37 -1.64 9.63 9.78
CA LEU A 37 -2.31 10.94 9.84
C LEU A 37 -3.83 10.83 9.88
N TYR A 38 -4.40 9.80 9.23
CA TYR A 38 -5.81 9.51 9.14
C TYR A 38 -6.09 8.04 9.53
N PRO A 39 -6.15 7.72 10.84
CA PRO A 39 -6.26 6.32 11.30
C PRO A 39 -7.49 5.58 10.80
N GLU A 40 -8.56 6.30 10.47
CA GLU A 40 -9.83 5.74 9.95
C GLU A 40 -9.85 5.58 8.43
N ALA A 41 -8.75 5.92 7.74
CA ALA A 41 -8.65 5.73 6.30
C ALA A 41 -8.63 4.25 5.94
N ASP A 42 -9.34 3.90 4.87
CA ASP A 42 -9.36 2.56 4.27
C ASP A 42 -8.54 2.56 2.97
N PHE A 43 -7.79 1.51 2.74
CA PHE A 43 -6.85 1.39 1.63
C PHE A 43 -7.32 0.31 0.66
N ALA A 44 -7.55 0.69 -0.59
CA ALA A 44 -8.04 -0.22 -1.60
C ALA A 44 -6.90 -0.83 -2.43
N TYR A 45 -6.22 -0.02 -3.21
CA TYR A 45 -5.25 -0.50 -4.19
C TYR A 45 -4.13 0.52 -4.43
N GLY A 46 -2.89 0.04 -4.45
CA GLY A 46 -1.72 0.90 -4.58
C GLY A 46 -0.61 0.34 -5.47
N PRO A 47 -0.78 0.35 -6.81
CA PRO A 47 0.20 -0.18 -7.73
C PRO A 47 1.33 0.79 -8.02
N ALA A 48 2.45 0.25 -8.47
CA ALA A 48 3.42 0.98 -9.27
C ALA A 48 2.93 1.13 -10.70
N THR A 49 3.30 2.22 -11.34
CA THR A 49 3.03 2.51 -12.75
C THR A 49 4.32 2.86 -13.47
N ASP A 50 4.27 2.95 -14.79
CA ASP A 50 5.44 3.35 -15.61
C ASP A 50 5.97 4.75 -15.27
N ASN A 51 5.10 5.62 -14.73
CA ASN A 51 5.44 7.01 -14.42
C ASN A 51 5.49 7.34 -12.93
N GLY A 52 5.15 6.39 -12.05
CA GLY A 52 5.11 6.66 -10.62
C GLY A 52 4.43 5.57 -9.80
N PHE A 53 3.71 6.01 -8.80
CA PHE A 53 2.90 5.15 -7.92
C PHE A 53 1.69 5.94 -7.44
N TYR A 54 0.67 5.25 -6.97
CA TYR A 54 -0.47 5.86 -6.31
C TYR A 54 -1.07 4.91 -5.27
N TYR A 55 -1.98 5.43 -4.45
CA TYR A 55 -2.86 4.61 -3.62
C TYR A 55 -4.30 5.14 -3.69
N ASP A 56 -5.25 4.24 -3.86
CA ASP A 56 -6.67 4.54 -3.78
C ASP A 56 -7.11 4.42 -2.33
N ILE A 57 -7.51 5.54 -1.75
CA ILE A 57 -7.76 5.72 -0.31
C ILE A 57 -9.18 6.22 -0.13
N GLU A 58 -9.94 5.60 0.77
CA GLU A 58 -11.20 6.13 1.24
C GLU A 58 -11.02 6.78 2.61
N LEU A 59 -11.46 8.02 2.72
CA LEU A 59 -11.45 8.77 3.97
C LEU A 59 -12.86 8.77 4.58
N PRO A 60 -12.98 9.01 5.90
CA PRO A 60 -14.26 9.19 6.54
C PRO A 60 -15.10 10.29 5.87
N GLU A 61 -16.41 10.15 5.92
CA GLU A 61 -17.34 11.13 5.37
C GLU A 61 -17.02 12.55 5.85
N GLY A 62 -16.98 13.50 4.92
CA GLY A 62 -16.64 14.89 5.20
C GLY A 62 -15.15 15.20 5.22
N THR A 63 -14.28 14.21 5.13
CA THR A 63 -12.83 14.37 5.03
C THR A 63 -12.38 14.19 3.58
N LYS A 64 -11.59 15.13 3.06
CA LYS A 64 -11.00 15.06 1.71
C LYS A 64 -9.53 15.41 1.76
N LEU A 65 -8.74 14.74 0.94
CA LEU A 65 -7.36 15.12 0.68
C LEU A 65 -7.30 16.17 -0.44
N SER A 66 -6.38 17.09 -0.28
CA SER A 66 -6.04 18.08 -1.30
C SER A 66 -4.51 18.18 -1.41
N GLU A 67 -4.03 18.90 -2.40
CA GLU A 67 -2.59 19.17 -2.54
C GLU A 67 -2.01 19.94 -1.35
N GLU A 68 -2.85 20.63 -0.57
CA GLU A 68 -2.45 21.33 0.66
C GLU A 68 -2.02 20.34 1.77
N ASP A 69 -2.47 19.10 1.72
CA ASP A 69 -2.11 18.03 2.67
C ASP A 69 -0.76 17.37 2.33
N PHE A 70 -0.27 17.56 1.10
CA PHE A 70 0.96 16.90 0.64
C PHE A 70 2.19 17.20 1.49
N PRO A 71 2.46 18.42 1.95
CA PRO A 71 3.60 18.69 2.82
C PRO A 71 3.60 17.84 4.10
N ALA A 72 2.43 17.65 4.74
CA ALA A 72 2.29 16.84 5.94
C ALA A 72 2.49 15.34 5.64
N ILE A 73 1.88 14.85 4.55
CA ILE A 73 2.01 13.44 4.12
C ILE A 73 3.46 13.14 3.74
N GLU A 74 4.10 13.99 2.93
CA GLU A 74 5.50 13.83 2.56
C GLU A 74 6.44 13.90 3.77
N ALA A 75 6.17 14.75 4.76
CA ALA A 75 6.93 14.82 5.99
C ALA A 75 6.84 13.51 6.78
N GLU A 76 5.65 12.90 6.87
CA GLU A 76 5.45 11.60 7.51
C GLU A 76 6.12 10.47 6.72
N MET A 77 6.04 10.48 5.39
CA MET A 77 6.78 9.53 4.55
C MET A 77 8.29 9.63 4.78
N ARG A 78 8.86 10.85 4.85
CA ARG A 78 10.28 11.06 5.15
C ARG A 78 10.65 10.55 6.54
N LYS A 79 9.75 10.66 7.51
CA LYS A 79 9.94 10.12 8.86
C LYS A 79 10.03 8.60 8.81
N ILE A 80 9.10 7.92 8.12
CA ILE A 80 9.11 6.48 7.90
C ILE A 80 10.41 6.02 7.24
N VAL A 81 10.87 6.74 6.23
CA VAL A 81 12.16 6.46 5.57
C VAL A 81 13.34 6.57 6.55
N ARG A 82 13.35 7.59 7.41
CA ARG A 82 14.40 7.76 8.45
C ARG A 82 14.33 6.68 9.53
N GLU A 83 13.15 6.17 9.87
CA GLU A 83 12.97 5.06 10.81
C GLU A 83 13.64 3.77 10.30
N ASN A 84 13.91 3.68 9.01
CA ASN A 84 14.58 2.55 8.37
C ASN A 84 13.92 1.20 8.70
N LEU A 85 12.61 1.15 8.56
CA LEU A 85 11.81 -0.04 8.86
C LEU A 85 12.14 -1.17 7.89
N LYS A 86 12.23 -2.38 8.42
CA LYS A 86 12.42 -3.60 7.64
C LYS A 86 11.09 -4.01 7.01
N PHE A 87 11.11 -4.37 5.72
CA PHE A 87 10.00 -5.09 5.10
C PHE A 87 10.07 -6.57 5.45
N GLU A 88 8.95 -7.11 5.87
CA GLU A 88 8.77 -8.52 6.18
C GLU A 88 7.58 -9.04 5.39
N THR A 89 7.60 -10.32 5.01
CA THR A 89 6.50 -10.97 4.31
C THR A 89 6.08 -12.24 5.03
N TYR A 90 4.80 -12.57 4.92
CA TYR A 90 4.22 -13.80 5.45
C TYR A 90 2.95 -14.17 4.68
N GLU A 91 2.57 -15.43 4.78
CA GLU A 91 1.38 -16.00 4.15
C GLU A 91 0.41 -16.46 5.23
N LEU A 92 -0.88 -16.26 5.00
CA LEU A 92 -1.94 -16.78 5.86
C LEU A 92 -2.95 -17.59 5.03
N PRO A 93 -3.52 -18.66 5.62
CA PRO A 93 -4.71 -19.31 5.07
C PRO A 93 -5.87 -18.33 4.94
N ARG A 94 -6.76 -18.53 3.98
CA ARG A 94 -7.86 -17.60 3.64
C ARG A 94 -8.65 -17.12 4.86
N GLU A 95 -9.13 -18.02 5.71
CA GLU A 95 -9.91 -17.65 6.88
C GLU A 95 -9.14 -16.77 7.86
N GLN A 96 -7.84 -17.06 8.07
CA GLN A 96 -6.97 -16.26 8.92
C GLN A 96 -6.63 -14.93 8.27
N ALA A 97 -6.49 -14.88 6.95
CA ALA A 97 -6.25 -13.65 6.20
C ALA A 97 -7.45 -12.70 6.29
N ILE A 98 -8.67 -13.21 6.13
CA ILE A 98 -9.91 -12.46 6.30
C ILE A 98 -10.01 -11.89 7.72
N ALA A 99 -9.81 -12.72 8.74
CA ALA A 99 -9.85 -12.29 10.14
C ALA A 99 -8.78 -11.23 10.42
N HIS A 100 -7.57 -11.43 9.91
CA HIS A 100 -6.46 -10.49 10.08
C HIS A 100 -6.76 -9.10 9.48
N MET A 101 -7.33 -9.05 8.28
CA MET A 101 -7.72 -7.80 7.65
C MET A 101 -8.95 -7.16 8.31
N ALA A 102 -9.93 -7.96 8.72
CA ALA A 102 -11.11 -7.49 9.42
C ALA A 102 -10.76 -6.85 10.78
N GLU A 103 -9.86 -7.47 11.56
CA GLU A 103 -9.37 -6.92 12.84
C GLU A 103 -8.65 -5.57 12.65
N ARG A 104 -8.03 -5.36 11.50
CA ARG A 104 -7.37 -4.11 11.13
C ARG A 104 -8.32 -3.07 10.53
N GLY A 105 -9.59 -3.41 10.33
CA GLY A 105 -10.58 -2.53 9.72
C GLY A 105 -10.42 -2.35 8.20
N GLU A 106 -9.65 -3.22 7.54
CA GLU A 106 -9.32 -3.12 6.10
C GLU A 106 -10.39 -3.81 5.23
N LYS A 107 -11.58 -3.21 5.15
CA LYS A 107 -12.76 -3.78 4.46
C LYS A 107 -12.51 -4.14 2.99
N TYR A 108 -11.77 -3.30 2.24
CA TYR A 108 -11.45 -3.55 0.83
C TYR A 108 -10.50 -4.72 0.64
N LYS A 109 -9.63 -4.98 1.60
CA LYS A 109 -8.76 -6.17 1.57
C LYS A 109 -9.55 -7.44 1.84
N VAL A 110 -10.52 -7.38 2.74
CA VAL A 110 -11.47 -8.49 2.98
C VAL A 110 -12.25 -8.81 1.71
N GLU A 111 -12.88 -7.81 1.09
CA GLU A 111 -13.62 -7.98 -0.17
C GLU A 111 -12.72 -8.57 -1.27
N HIS A 112 -11.49 -8.08 -1.39
CA HIS A 112 -10.55 -8.60 -2.39
C HIS A 112 -10.16 -10.06 -2.15
N ILE A 113 -10.01 -10.49 -0.88
CA ILE A 113 -9.74 -11.90 -0.55
C ILE A 113 -10.91 -12.79 -1.00
N ASP A 114 -12.15 -12.33 -0.83
CA ASP A 114 -13.34 -13.06 -1.23
C ASP A 114 -13.41 -13.28 -2.75
N ASP A 115 -12.89 -12.34 -3.52
CA ASP A 115 -12.85 -12.40 -4.99
C ASP A 115 -11.69 -13.27 -5.54
N LEU A 116 -10.71 -13.62 -4.72
CA LEU A 116 -9.59 -14.46 -5.14
C LEU A 116 -10.00 -15.92 -5.36
N PRO A 117 -9.37 -16.64 -6.33
CA PRO A 117 -9.53 -18.08 -6.48
C PRO A 117 -9.28 -18.84 -5.17
N GLU A 118 -9.96 -19.97 -4.98
CA GLU A 118 -9.86 -20.78 -3.74
C GLU A 118 -8.42 -21.25 -3.44
N ASP A 119 -7.62 -21.49 -4.47
CA ASP A 119 -6.23 -21.94 -4.39
C ASP A 119 -5.22 -20.78 -4.36
N ALA A 120 -5.68 -19.53 -4.33
CA ALA A 120 -4.80 -18.37 -4.30
C ALA A 120 -3.99 -18.32 -3.00
N ARG A 121 -2.69 -18.05 -3.13
CA ARG A 121 -1.83 -17.74 -1.99
C ARG A 121 -2.09 -16.31 -1.56
N ILE A 122 -2.34 -16.11 -0.28
CA ILE A 122 -2.62 -14.80 0.31
C ILE A 122 -1.41 -14.37 1.12
N THR A 123 -0.64 -13.43 0.56
CA THR A 123 0.59 -12.93 1.13
C THR A 123 0.43 -11.49 1.62
N PHE A 124 1.17 -11.17 2.65
CA PHE A 124 1.20 -9.86 3.29
C PHE A 124 2.62 -9.35 3.35
N TYR A 125 2.75 -8.03 3.27
CA TYR A 125 3.98 -7.33 3.58
C TYR A 125 3.75 -6.38 4.74
N ARG A 126 4.71 -6.35 5.66
CA ARG A 126 4.69 -5.49 6.83
C ARG A 126 5.95 -4.62 6.86
N GLN A 127 5.76 -3.36 7.14
CA GLN A 127 6.82 -2.43 7.56
C GLN A 127 6.36 -1.68 8.82
N GLY A 128 7.03 -1.94 9.94
CA GLY A 128 6.60 -1.43 11.23
C GLY A 128 5.18 -1.86 11.59
N GLU A 129 4.32 -0.92 11.90
CA GLU A 129 2.91 -1.13 12.24
C GLU A 129 1.99 -1.34 11.04
N TYR A 130 2.46 -0.98 9.83
CA TYR A 130 1.65 -1.06 8.62
C TYR A 130 1.75 -2.44 7.98
N VAL A 131 0.60 -3.00 7.63
CA VAL A 131 0.46 -4.29 6.93
C VAL A 131 -0.41 -4.11 5.71
N ASP A 132 0.03 -4.64 4.58
CA ASP A 132 -0.75 -4.66 3.34
C ASP A 132 -0.77 -6.06 2.72
N MET A 133 -1.88 -6.41 2.10
CA MET A 133 -1.99 -7.63 1.29
C MET A 133 -1.38 -7.35 -0.08
N CYS A 134 -0.32 -8.08 -0.41
CA CYS A 134 0.47 -7.81 -1.60
C CYS A 134 1.25 -9.04 -2.04
N VAL A 135 1.56 -9.13 -3.33
CA VAL A 135 2.38 -10.18 -3.92
C VAL A 135 3.86 -9.79 -4.08
N GLY A 136 4.21 -8.54 -3.76
CA GLY A 136 5.57 -8.02 -3.89
C GLY A 136 6.07 -7.97 -5.34
N PRO A 137 7.41 -7.96 -5.56
CA PRO A 137 8.44 -7.80 -4.53
C PRO A 137 8.56 -6.38 -3.98
N HIS A 138 9.26 -6.23 -2.86
CA HIS A 138 9.51 -4.96 -2.20
C HIS A 138 10.99 -4.73 -1.87
N ILE A 139 11.34 -3.48 -1.58
CA ILE A 139 12.63 -3.10 -1.00
C ILE A 139 12.80 -3.77 0.38
N LEU A 140 14.04 -3.95 0.82
CA LEU A 140 14.33 -4.59 2.12
C LEU A 140 14.07 -3.67 3.31
N TYR A 141 14.35 -2.38 3.15
CA TYR A 141 14.21 -1.35 4.19
C TYR A 141 13.67 -0.05 3.60
N THR A 142 12.86 0.66 4.34
CA THR A 142 12.25 1.92 3.90
C THR A 142 13.28 2.97 3.48
N LYS A 143 14.50 2.93 4.06
CA LYS A 143 15.60 3.85 3.70
C LYS A 143 16.09 3.72 2.26
N ALA A 144 15.72 2.67 1.55
CA ALA A 144 16.02 2.53 0.11
C ALA A 144 15.24 3.53 -0.76
N LEU A 145 14.11 4.05 -0.27
CA LEU A 145 13.39 5.14 -0.92
C LEU A 145 14.12 6.47 -0.70
N LYS A 146 14.93 6.88 -1.70
CA LYS A 146 15.79 8.07 -1.58
C LYS A 146 15.08 9.38 -1.87
N ALA A 147 14.17 9.36 -2.85
CA ALA A 147 13.45 10.55 -3.29
C ALA A 147 12.05 10.19 -3.77
N PHE A 148 11.10 11.04 -3.47
CA PHE A 148 9.71 10.95 -3.91
C PHE A 148 9.08 12.33 -3.88
N LYS A 149 7.98 12.48 -4.61
CA LYS A 149 7.15 13.67 -4.63
C LYS A 149 5.71 13.28 -4.86
N LEU A 150 4.78 13.81 -4.09
CA LEU A 150 3.36 13.72 -4.35
C LEU A 150 2.98 14.80 -5.38
N THR A 151 2.24 14.43 -6.40
CA THR A 151 2.01 15.29 -7.56
C THR A 151 0.55 15.63 -7.81
N GLY A 152 -0.37 14.87 -7.27
CA GLY A 152 -1.79 15.14 -7.47
C GLY A 152 -2.70 14.24 -6.64
N VAL A 153 -3.92 14.67 -6.48
CA VAL A 153 -5.03 13.91 -5.92
C VAL A 153 -6.22 14.00 -6.86
N SER A 154 -6.90 12.89 -7.10
CA SER A 154 -8.08 12.84 -7.96
C SER A 154 -9.11 11.87 -7.39
N GLY A 155 -10.39 12.08 -7.72
CA GLY A 155 -11.43 11.11 -7.38
C GLY A 155 -11.19 9.78 -8.10
N ALA A 156 -11.33 8.67 -7.38
CA ALA A 156 -11.28 7.33 -7.91
C ALA A 156 -12.61 6.61 -7.62
N TYR A 157 -13.12 5.88 -8.61
CA TYR A 157 -14.36 5.12 -8.49
C TYR A 157 -14.05 3.63 -8.49
N CYS A 158 -14.76 2.87 -7.65
CA CYS A 158 -14.80 1.41 -7.78
C CYS A 158 -15.60 1.02 -9.01
N ALA A 159 -15.00 0.25 -9.92
CA ALA A 159 -15.65 -0.24 -11.13
C ALA A 159 -16.77 -1.26 -10.88
N ASP A 160 -16.84 -1.87 -9.70
CA ASP A 160 -17.61 -3.10 -9.46
C ASP A 160 -18.93 -2.94 -8.70
N GLN A 161 -19.37 -1.71 -8.45
CA GLN A 161 -20.68 -1.50 -7.81
C GLN A 161 -21.52 -0.50 -8.57
N ILE A 162 -22.38 -1.02 -9.45
CA ILE A 162 -23.51 -0.29 -10.00
C ILE A 162 -24.41 0.15 -8.83
N GLY A 163 -24.34 1.45 -8.45
CA GLY A 163 -25.24 2.08 -7.50
C GLY A 163 -24.67 2.48 -6.14
N ARG A 164 -23.39 2.28 -5.85
CA ARG A 164 -22.72 2.84 -4.67
C ARG A 164 -21.56 3.74 -5.07
N ALA A 165 -21.77 5.03 -4.98
CA ALA A 165 -20.72 6.03 -5.10
C ALA A 165 -19.87 6.05 -3.81
N SER A 166 -18.92 5.16 -3.66
CA SER A 166 -17.84 5.38 -2.71
C SER A 166 -16.75 6.19 -3.41
N CYS A 167 -16.67 7.46 -3.08
CA CYS A 167 -15.59 8.31 -3.56
C CYS A 167 -14.30 7.90 -2.84
N ARG A 168 -13.40 7.24 -3.56
CA ARG A 168 -12.01 7.07 -3.13
C ARG A 168 -11.18 8.21 -3.68
N GLU A 169 -10.14 8.56 -2.98
CA GLU A 169 -9.15 9.52 -3.45
C GLU A 169 -7.88 8.78 -3.88
N ARG A 170 -7.38 9.13 -5.06
CA ARG A 170 -6.12 8.61 -5.59
C ARG A 170 -5.03 9.65 -5.38
N VAL A 171 -4.06 9.31 -4.58
CA VAL A 171 -2.90 10.15 -4.26
C VAL A 171 -1.63 9.58 -4.88
#